data_6a948c76afedf03faac2766bf7cbd010
#
_entry.id   6a948c76afedf03faac2766bf7cbd010
#
_cell.length_a   1.000
_cell.length_b   1.000
_cell.length_c   1.000
_cell.angle_alpha   90.00
_cell.angle_beta   90.00
_cell.angle_gamma   90.00
#
_symmetry.space_group_name_H-M   'P 1'
#
loop_
_entity.id
_entity.type
_entity.pdbx_description
1 polymer ?
#
loop_
_entity_poly.entity_id
_entity_poly.type
_entity_poly.pdbx_seq_one_letter_code
_entity_poly.pdbx_strand_id
1 'polypeptide(L)'
;TYIPKDKIANWLEFYVEAMEINFWTETTLTSARWDEAGGHWVATIETADGGAREMRPRHIVMATSVSGTPKLPDIPSLSNFTGQVLHSSQFGDGQEWRDRKVLVFGTGTSAHDICQDLQGNGADVTMVQRSPTLIINVEPSAQLYDGIYVGEGPSMDDRDLINASIPLPLLKLAHKEITDKVREIDRPLLDGLEKAGFRLDFGENGTGWPLKYRNRGGGYYFNVGCSE
;
A
#
# COMPACT_ATOMS: atom_id res chain seq x y z
N THR A 1 13.01 -6.71 -12.24
CA THR A 1 12.00 -7.79 -12.23
C THR A 1 11.07 -7.59 -11.04
N TYR A 2 9.77 -7.53 -11.29
CA TYR A 2 8.76 -7.41 -10.24
C TYR A 2 8.50 -8.77 -9.59
N ILE A 3 8.26 -8.78 -8.29
CA ILE A 3 8.05 -10.00 -7.53
C ILE A 3 6.54 -10.20 -7.34
N PRO A 4 5.95 -11.32 -7.81
CA PRO A 4 4.56 -11.67 -7.51
C PRO A 4 4.32 -11.76 -5.99
N LYS A 5 3.12 -11.36 -5.54
CA LYS A 5 2.79 -11.31 -4.10
C LYS A 5 3.00 -12.66 -3.41
N ASP A 6 2.62 -13.76 -4.06
CA ASP A 6 2.74 -15.09 -3.46
C ASP A 6 4.21 -15.53 -3.30
N LYS A 7 5.09 -15.10 -4.20
CA LYS A 7 6.53 -15.37 -4.04
C LYS A 7 7.13 -14.63 -2.84
N ILE A 8 6.76 -13.37 -2.62
CA ILE A 8 7.26 -12.64 -1.45
C ILE A 8 6.64 -13.17 -0.16
N ALA A 9 5.38 -13.60 -0.17
CA ALA A 9 4.73 -14.23 0.97
C ALA A 9 5.46 -15.51 1.37
N ASN A 10 5.67 -16.43 0.41
CA ASN A 10 6.41 -17.68 0.63
C ASN A 10 7.85 -17.43 1.11
N TRP A 11 8.50 -16.37 0.59
CA TRP A 11 9.84 -16.00 1.05
C TRP A 11 9.85 -15.54 2.51
N LEU A 12 8.85 -14.77 2.93
CA LEU A 12 8.73 -14.33 4.33
C LEU A 12 8.48 -15.50 5.27
N GLU A 13 7.63 -16.46 4.90
CA GLU A 13 7.41 -17.69 5.67
C GLU A 13 8.71 -18.50 5.80
N PHE A 14 9.39 -18.74 4.67
CA PHE A 14 10.69 -19.42 4.67
C PHE A 14 11.73 -18.67 5.51
N TYR A 15 11.76 -17.35 5.48
CA TYR A 15 12.68 -16.55 6.29
C TYR A 15 12.46 -16.80 7.79
N VAL A 16 11.20 -16.79 8.24
CA VAL A 16 10.83 -17.07 9.63
C VAL A 16 11.29 -18.47 10.04
N GLU A 17 11.05 -19.47 9.19
CA GLU A 17 11.46 -20.85 9.43
C GLU A 17 12.98 -21.00 9.44
N ALA A 18 13.67 -20.51 8.42
CA ALA A 18 15.12 -20.64 8.28
C ALA A 18 15.90 -19.95 9.39
N MET A 19 15.36 -18.83 9.91
CA MET A 19 15.96 -18.07 11.00
C MET A 19 15.49 -18.53 12.39
N GLU A 20 14.66 -19.56 12.46
CA GLU A 20 14.09 -20.09 13.71
C GLU A 20 13.45 -18.98 14.58
N ILE A 21 12.77 -18.02 13.93
CA ILE A 21 12.13 -16.91 14.62
C ILE A 21 10.94 -17.45 15.41
N ASN A 22 10.89 -17.11 16.69
CA ASN A 22 9.74 -17.44 17.54
C ASN A 22 8.54 -16.56 17.15
N PHE A 23 7.66 -17.12 16.33
CA PHE A 23 6.55 -16.41 15.69
C PHE A 23 5.21 -17.05 16.06
N TRP A 24 4.24 -16.25 16.45
CA TRP A 24 2.90 -16.68 16.80
C TRP A 24 1.87 -16.02 15.89
N THR A 25 1.12 -16.83 15.17
CA THR A 25 -0.04 -16.38 14.38
C THR A 25 -1.27 -16.26 15.27
N GLU A 26 -2.30 -15.56 14.77
CA GLU A 26 -3.62 -15.43 15.43
C GLU A 26 -3.50 -15.03 16.92
N THR A 27 -2.50 -14.20 17.22
CA THR A 27 -2.22 -13.74 18.57
C THR A 27 -2.34 -12.23 18.65
N THR A 28 -3.14 -11.74 19.59
CA THR A 28 -3.43 -10.31 19.73
C THR A 28 -2.93 -9.77 21.07
N LEU A 29 -2.18 -8.67 21.04
CA LEU A 29 -1.85 -7.90 22.24
C LEU A 29 -3.08 -7.09 22.65
N THR A 30 -3.73 -7.48 23.75
CA THR A 30 -4.96 -6.85 24.24
C THR A 30 -4.72 -5.73 25.24
N SER A 31 -3.66 -5.84 26.04
CA SER A 31 -3.25 -4.78 26.95
C SER A 31 -1.75 -4.82 27.24
N ALA A 32 -1.19 -3.64 27.56
CA ALA A 32 0.16 -3.54 28.08
C ALA A 32 0.25 -2.38 29.09
N ARG A 33 0.88 -2.61 30.23
CA ARG A 33 1.18 -1.60 31.23
C ARG A 33 2.64 -1.71 31.69
N TRP A 34 3.26 -0.59 31.96
CA TRP A 34 4.61 -0.56 32.53
C TRP A 34 4.56 -0.84 34.03
N ASP A 35 5.44 -1.70 34.51
CA ASP A 35 5.65 -1.96 35.94
C ASP A 35 6.96 -1.29 36.35
N GLU A 36 6.82 -0.15 37.06
CA GLU A 36 8.00 0.63 37.52
C GLU A 36 8.87 -0.15 38.52
N ALA A 37 8.26 -0.95 39.38
CA ALA A 37 8.99 -1.71 40.39
C ALA A 37 9.77 -2.87 39.76
N GLY A 38 9.21 -3.51 38.74
CA GLY A 38 9.81 -4.61 38.05
C GLY A 38 10.69 -4.23 36.86
N GLY A 39 10.61 -2.99 36.37
CA GLY A 39 11.35 -2.50 35.21
C GLY A 39 11.02 -3.26 33.91
N HIS A 40 9.74 -3.66 33.73
CA HIS A 40 9.27 -4.41 32.58
C HIS A 40 7.82 -4.09 32.24
N TRP A 41 7.40 -4.47 31.06
CA TRP A 41 6.00 -4.43 30.66
C TRP A 41 5.27 -5.66 31.21
N VAL A 42 4.04 -5.47 31.67
CA VAL A 42 3.07 -6.54 31.90
C VAL A 42 2.10 -6.48 30.73
N ALA A 43 2.19 -7.46 29.85
CA ALA A 43 1.44 -7.52 28.58
C ALA A 43 0.52 -8.73 28.58
N THR A 44 -0.75 -8.52 28.23
CA THR A 44 -1.71 -9.61 28.04
C THR A 44 -1.89 -9.86 26.55
N ILE A 45 -1.73 -11.10 26.14
CA ILE A 45 -2.00 -11.57 24.79
C ILE A 45 -3.14 -12.60 24.81
N GLU A 46 -3.96 -12.56 23.75
CA GLU A 46 -4.95 -13.59 23.43
C GLU A 46 -4.43 -14.46 22.31
N THR A 47 -4.55 -15.75 22.45
CA THR A 47 -4.10 -16.78 21.50
C THR A 47 -5.28 -17.35 20.71
N ALA A 48 -5.00 -18.04 19.57
CA ALA A 48 -6.00 -18.59 18.66
C ALA A 48 -7.05 -19.51 19.32
N ASP A 49 -6.68 -20.19 20.38
CA ASP A 49 -7.57 -21.07 21.17
C ASP A 49 -8.48 -20.30 22.17
N GLY A 50 -8.43 -18.97 22.15
CA GLY A 50 -9.16 -18.10 23.08
C GLY A 50 -8.57 -18.02 24.49
N GLY A 51 -7.37 -18.58 24.69
CA GLY A 51 -6.60 -18.46 25.91
C GLY A 51 -5.99 -17.07 26.08
N ALA A 52 -5.84 -16.61 27.33
CA ALA A 52 -5.09 -15.41 27.65
C ALA A 52 -3.78 -15.75 28.34
N ARG A 53 -2.69 -15.07 27.96
CA ARG A 53 -1.37 -15.26 28.55
C ARG A 53 -0.76 -13.93 28.96
N GLU A 54 -0.24 -13.84 30.18
CA GLU A 54 0.55 -12.71 30.64
C GLU A 54 2.04 -12.93 30.28
N MET A 55 2.64 -11.90 29.68
CA MET A 55 4.06 -11.82 29.38
C MET A 55 4.71 -10.63 30.08
N ARG A 56 6.00 -10.73 30.35
CA ARG A 56 6.78 -9.69 31.03
C ARG A 56 8.02 -9.27 30.24
N PRO A 57 7.86 -8.73 29.03
CA PRO A 57 8.99 -8.28 28.22
C PRO A 57 9.59 -6.98 28.77
N ARG A 58 10.90 -6.79 28.56
CA ARG A 58 11.54 -5.50 28.85
C ARG A 58 11.17 -4.44 27.83
N HIS A 59 10.94 -4.84 26.58
CA HIS A 59 10.62 -3.96 25.46
C HIS A 59 9.45 -4.50 24.66
N ILE A 60 8.60 -3.61 24.18
CA ILE A 60 7.55 -3.92 23.19
C ILE A 60 7.83 -3.05 21.96
N VAL A 61 7.92 -3.68 20.80
CA VAL A 61 8.08 -3.01 19.51
C VAL A 61 6.77 -3.12 18.74
N MET A 62 6.12 -1.98 18.50
CA MET A 62 4.90 -1.91 17.71
C MET A 62 5.25 -1.88 16.22
N ALA A 63 5.25 -3.04 15.58
CA ALA A 63 5.56 -3.19 14.15
C ALA A 63 4.28 -3.37 13.29
N THR A 64 3.22 -2.62 13.63
CA THR A 64 1.86 -2.79 13.09
C THR A 64 1.62 -2.09 11.74
N SER A 65 2.65 -1.54 11.10
CA SER A 65 2.56 -0.76 9.86
C SER A 65 1.76 0.55 10.00
N VAL A 66 1.90 1.43 9.02
CA VAL A 66 1.11 2.66 8.90
C VAL A 66 -0.34 2.42 8.47
N SER A 67 -0.64 1.22 7.95
CA SER A 67 -1.97 0.83 7.44
C SER A 67 -2.59 -0.33 8.24
N GLY A 68 -2.19 -0.52 9.49
CA GLY A 68 -2.60 -1.65 10.32
C GLY A 68 -4.06 -1.63 10.75
N THR A 69 -4.66 -0.45 10.94
CA THR A 69 -6.06 -0.33 11.39
C THR A 69 -6.93 0.27 10.31
N PRO A 70 -7.96 -0.45 9.82
CA PRO A 70 -8.88 0.05 8.81
C PRO A 70 -9.70 1.23 9.35
N LYS A 71 -9.87 2.27 8.53
CA LYS A 71 -10.72 3.41 8.82
C LYS A 71 -11.83 3.51 7.77
N LEU A 72 -13.05 3.21 8.16
CA LEU A 72 -14.22 3.44 7.32
C LEU A 72 -14.59 4.94 7.36
N PRO A 73 -14.85 5.57 6.21
CA PRO A 73 -15.34 6.94 6.19
C PRO A 73 -16.77 6.98 6.72
N ASP A 74 -17.10 8.06 7.45
CA ASP A 74 -18.47 8.36 7.82
C ASP A 74 -19.21 8.91 6.59
N ILE A 75 -20.09 8.10 6.02
CA ILE A 75 -20.96 8.47 4.89
C ILE A 75 -22.40 8.35 5.38
N PRO A 76 -23.09 9.48 5.65
CA PRO A 76 -24.40 9.47 6.33
C PRO A 76 -25.47 8.61 5.62
N SER A 77 -25.42 8.50 4.29
CA SER A 77 -26.38 7.69 3.52
C SER A 77 -26.02 6.21 3.44
N LEU A 78 -24.83 5.80 3.90
CA LEU A 78 -24.39 4.42 3.78
C LEU A 78 -25.24 3.46 4.60
N SER A 79 -25.82 3.93 5.72
CA SER A 79 -26.76 3.16 6.55
C SER A 79 -28.06 2.79 5.83
N ASN A 80 -28.41 3.46 4.73
CA ASN A 80 -29.60 3.13 3.91
C ASN A 80 -29.30 2.01 2.89
N PHE A 81 -28.04 1.65 2.71
CA PHE A 81 -27.66 0.57 1.81
C PHE A 81 -27.87 -0.78 2.50
N THR A 82 -28.66 -1.63 1.88
CA THR A 82 -29.02 -2.95 2.42
C THR A 82 -28.08 -4.08 2.00
N GLY A 83 -27.14 -3.78 1.12
CA GLY A 83 -26.13 -4.74 0.67
C GLY A 83 -24.92 -4.81 1.61
N GLN A 84 -23.97 -5.63 1.27
CA GLN A 84 -22.73 -5.81 2.03
C GLN A 84 -21.83 -4.60 1.86
N VAL A 85 -21.28 -4.11 2.98
CA VAL A 85 -20.28 -3.04 3.04
C VAL A 85 -19.00 -3.60 3.66
N LEU A 86 -17.88 -3.49 2.95
CA LEU A 86 -16.58 -4.00 3.38
C LEU A 86 -15.52 -2.90 3.32
N HIS A 87 -14.56 -2.97 4.22
CA HIS A 87 -13.27 -2.31 4.03
C HIS A 87 -12.39 -3.15 3.09
N SER A 88 -11.48 -2.53 2.32
CA SER A 88 -10.58 -3.23 1.40
C SER A 88 -9.75 -4.35 2.05
N SER A 89 -9.45 -4.24 3.34
CA SER A 89 -8.75 -5.30 4.09
C SER A 89 -9.61 -6.55 4.38
N GLN A 90 -10.90 -6.48 4.10
CA GLN A 90 -11.86 -7.59 4.26
C GLN A 90 -12.26 -8.20 2.90
N PHE A 91 -11.74 -7.64 1.81
CA PHE A 91 -11.97 -8.18 0.47
C PHE A 91 -11.16 -9.47 0.32
N GLY A 92 -11.84 -10.54 -0.09
CA GLY A 92 -11.21 -11.83 -0.33
C GLY A 92 -10.87 -12.04 -1.80
N ASP A 93 -11.86 -12.40 -2.60
CA ASP A 93 -11.71 -12.82 -4.00
C ASP A 93 -12.85 -12.25 -4.84
N GLY A 94 -12.54 -11.80 -6.07
CA GLY A 94 -13.51 -11.30 -7.03
C GLY A 94 -14.53 -12.33 -7.50
N GLN A 95 -14.23 -13.63 -7.40
CA GLN A 95 -15.16 -14.72 -7.79
C GLN A 95 -16.45 -14.70 -6.98
N GLU A 96 -16.38 -14.31 -5.71
CA GLU A 96 -17.55 -14.22 -4.82
C GLU A 96 -18.58 -13.16 -5.29
N TRP A 97 -18.15 -12.27 -6.17
CA TRP A 97 -18.92 -11.12 -6.65
C TRP A 97 -19.37 -11.23 -8.11
N ARG A 98 -19.19 -12.40 -8.73
CA ARG A 98 -19.62 -12.64 -10.11
C ARG A 98 -21.10 -12.25 -10.30
N ASP A 99 -21.38 -11.57 -11.41
CA ASP A 99 -22.72 -11.08 -11.79
C ASP A 99 -23.34 -10.08 -10.79
N ARG A 100 -22.55 -9.55 -9.84
CA ARG A 100 -23.01 -8.53 -8.89
C ARG A 100 -22.57 -7.13 -9.30
N LYS A 101 -23.37 -6.14 -8.90
CA LYS A 101 -22.99 -4.73 -9.01
C LYS A 101 -22.18 -4.32 -7.78
N VAL A 102 -20.97 -3.85 -8.00
CA VAL A 102 -20.06 -3.48 -6.92
C VAL A 102 -19.60 -2.04 -7.09
N LEU A 103 -19.73 -1.26 -6.02
CA LEU A 103 -19.27 0.12 -5.96
C LEU A 103 -18.01 0.20 -5.11
N VAL A 104 -16.88 0.60 -5.70
CA VAL A 104 -15.60 0.72 -5.02
C VAL A 104 -15.31 2.20 -4.74
N PHE A 105 -15.29 2.59 -3.47
CA PHE A 105 -15.00 3.96 -3.05
C PHE A 105 -13.49 4.16 -2.86
N GLY A 106 -12.89 4.90 -3.75
CA GLY A 106 -11.47 5.23 -3.75
C GLY A 106 -10.80 4.94 -5.08
N THR A 107 -9.61 5.50 -5.27
CA THR A 107 -8.80 5.39 -6.48
C THR A 107 -7.31 5.23 -6.16
N GLY A 108 -6.99 4.67 -5.01
CA GLY A 108 -5.64 4.26 -4.64
C GLY A 108 -5.32 2.85 -5.15
N THR A 109 -4.14 2.35 -4.83
CA THR A 109 -3.66 1.02 -5.25
C THR A 109 -4.66 -0.08 -4.94
N SER A 110 -5.11 -0.20 -3.69
CA SER A 110 -6.09 -1.23 -3.30
C SER A 110 -7.41 -1.15 -4.09
N ALA A 111 -7.89 0.06 -4.39
CA ALA A 111 -9.13 0.21 -5.14
C ALA A 111 -8.98 -0.27 -6.59
N HIS A 112 -7.85 0.04 -7.23
CA HIS A 112 -7.57 -0.43 -8.59
C HIS A 112 -7.41 -1.94 -8.65
N ASP A 113 -6.63 -2.53 -7.73
CA ASP A 113 -6.42 -3.97 -7.67
C ASP A 113 -7.75 -4.72 -7.44
N ILE A 114 -8.60 -4.23 -6.53
CA ILE A 114 -9.93 -4.79 -6.28
C ILE A 114 -10.82 -4.64 -7.51
N CYS A 115 -10.85 -3.48 -8.17
CA CYS A 115 -11.64 -3.29 -9.39
C CYS A 115 -11.21 -4.24 -10.51
N GLN A 116 -9.90 -4.42 -10.69
CA GLN A 116 -9.35 -5.32 -11.70
C GLN A 116 -9.75 -6.77 -11.42
N ASP A 117 -9.64 -7.22 -10.18
CA ASP A 117 -10.03 -8.57 -9.78
C ASP A 117 -11.53 -8.81 -9.92
N LEU A 118 -12.36 -7.88 -9.46
CA LEU A 118 -13.81 -7.92 -9.62
C LEU A 118 -14.22 -7.99 -11.09
N GLN A 119 -13.70 -7.12 -11.94
CA GLN A 119 -14.01 -7.08 -13.37
C GLN A 119 -13.56 -8.36 -14.06
N GLY A 120 -12.33 -8.82 -13.77
CA GLY A 120 -11.78 -10.07 -14.33
C GLY A 120 -12.60 -11.31 -13.97
N ASN A 121 -13.32 -11.27 -12.85
CA ASN A 121 -14.22 -12.33 -12.40
C ASN A 121 -15.70 -12.13 -12.80
N GLY A 122 -16.03 -11.07 -13.56
CA GLY A 122 -17.36 -10.86 -14.13
C GLY A 122 -18.34 -10.08 -13.26
N ALA A 123 -17.84 -9.27 -12.32
CA ALA A 123 -18.67 -8.30 -11.61
C ALA A 123 -18.89 -7.03 -12.45
N ASP A 124 -20.02 -6.34 -12.26
CA ASP A 124 -20.31 -5.01 -12.81
C ASP A 124 -19.75 -3.94 -11.84
N VAL A 125 -18.58 -3.40 -12.16
CA VAL A 125 -17.80 -2.58 -11.24
C VAL A 125 -17.91 -1.10 -11.56
N THR A 126 -18.17 -0.28 -10.55
CA THR A 126 -18.09 1.18 -10.62
C THR A 126 -17.09 1.71 -9.59
N MET A 127 -16.08 2.44 -10.06
CA MET A 127 -15.10 3.12 -9.19
C MET A 127 -15.55 4.55 -8.91
N VAL A 128 -15.52 4.96 -7.64
CA VAL A 128 -15.86 6.32 -7.21
C VAL A 128 -14.61 7.09 -6.82
N GLN A 129 -14.32 8.14 -7.58
CA GLN A 129 -13.19 9.02 -7.31
C GLN A 129 -13.60 10.23 -6.49
N ARG A 130 -13.10 10.33 -5.25
CA ARG A 130 -13.26 11.52 -4.41
C ARG A 130 -12.22 12.60 -4.75
N SER A 131 -10.97 12.23 -4.86
CA SER A 131 -9.84 13.15 -5.07
C SER A 131 -9.01 12.74 -6.27
N PRO A 132 -8.38 13.67 -7.00
CA PRO A 132 -7.49 13.35 -8.09
C PRO A 132 -6.36 12.42 -7.65
N THR A 133 -5.97 11.50 -8.53
CA THR A 133 -4.99 10.46 -8.25
C THR A 133 -3.92 10.44 -9.35
N LEU A 134 -2.67 10.19 -8.97
CA LEU A 134 -1.62 9.94 -9.94
C LEU A 134 -1.73 8.52 -10.46
N ILE A 135 -1.80 8.37 -11.77
CA ILE A 135 -1.68 7.08 -12.46
C ILE A 135 -0.39 7.08 -13.26
N ILE A 136 0.34 6.00 -13.22
CA ILE A 136 1.62 5.83 -13.89
C ILE A 136 1.86 4.35 -14.14
N ASN A 137 2.33 3.97 -15.32
CA ASN A 137 2.71 2.59 -15.57
C ASN A 137 3.88 2.17 -14.69
N VAL A 138 3.87 0.93 -14.26
CA VAL A 138 4.86 0.40 -13.31
C VAL A 138 6.28 0.47 -13.86
N GLU A 139 6.50 0.20 -15.14
CA GLU A 139 7.85 0.25 -15.73
C GLU A 139 8.43 1.66 -15.76
N PRO A 140 7.77 2.68 -16.31
CA PRO A 140 8.28 4.05 -16.21
C PRO A 140 8.50 4.52 -14.78
N SER A 141 7.68 4.08 -13.83
CA SER A 141 7.81 4.47 -12.42
C SER A 141 9.11 3.97 -11.78
N ALA A 142 9.59 2.81 -12.18
CA ALA A 142 10.83 2.22 -11.67
C ALA A 142 12.08 3.01 -12.08
N GLN A 143 12.03 3.73 -13.21
CA GLN A 143 13.16 4.54 -13.69
C GLN A 143 13.60 5.63 -12.72
N LEU A 144 12.75 5.99 -11.76
CA LEU A 144 13.09 6.94 -10.71
C LEU A 144 14.37 6.55 -9.95
N TYR A 145 14.61 5.27 -9.79
CA TYR A 145 15.73 4.74 -9.02
C TYR A 145 16.86 4.15 -9.86
N ASP A 146 16.69 4.06 -11.18
CA ASP A 146 17.66 3.40 -12.06
C ASP A 146 19.05 4.01 -11.96
N GLY A 147 19.16 5.33 -11.88
CA GLY A 147 20.44 6.02 -11.77
C GLY A 147 21.21 5.75 -10.47
N ILE A 148 20.54 5.18 -9.46
CA ILE A 148 21.16 4.85 -8.17
C ILE A 148 21.38 3.35 -8.04
N TYR A 149 20.38 2.53 -8.41
CA TYR A 149 20.36 1.10 -8.04
C TYR A 149 20.64 0.15 -9.20
N VAL A 150 20.70 0.63 -10.45
CA VAL A 150 20.95 -0.21 -11.63
C VAL A 150 22.36 0.00 -12.19
N GLY A 151 22.99 -1.09 -12.65
CA GLY A 151 24.32 -1.08 -13.25
C GLY A 151 25.48 -1.19 -12.26
N GLU A 152 26.70 -1.06 -12.81
CA GLU A 152 27.93 -1.05 -12.02
C GLU A 152 28.03 0.22 -11.17
N GLY A 153 28.63 0.13 -9.99
CA GLY A 153 28.77 1.27 -9.10
C GLY A 153 29.16 0.89 -7.67
N PRO A 154 28.91 1.79 -6.70
CA PRO A 154 29.19 1.56 -5.29
C PRO A 154 28.46 0.33 -4.72
N SER A 155 28.85 -0.06 -3.50
CA SER A 155 28.12 -1.08 -2.74
C SER A 155 26.65 -0.71 -2.53
N MET A 156 25.79 -1.67 -2.21
CA MET A 156 24.38 -1.40 -1.93
C MET A 156 24.21 -0.44 -0.76
N ASP A 157 25.01 -0.60 0.30
CA ASP A 157 25.01 0.28 1.48
C ASP A 157 25.35 1.73 1.11
N ASP A 158 26.34 1.92 0.22
CA ASP A 158 26.69 3.26 -0.26
C ASP A 158 25.59 3.86 -1.15
N ARG A 159 24.92 3.05 -1.99
CA ARG A 159 23.77 3.49 -2.80
C ARG A 159 22.61 3.94 -1.92
N ASP A 160 22.33 3.22 -0.86
CA ASP A 160 21.30 3.58 0.13
C ASP A 160 21.67 4.89 0.84
N LEU A 161 22.95 5.05 1.20
CA LEU A 161 23.44 6.29 1.81
C LEU A 161 23.33 7.48 0.84
N ILE A 162 23.72 7.29 -0.43
CA ILE A 162 23.58 8.31 -1.48
C ILE A 162 22.11 8.73 -1.60
N ASN A 163 21.20 7.77 -1.73
CA ASN A 163 19.77 8.05 -1.86
C ASN A 163 19.21 8.78 -0.63
N ALA A 164 19.59 8.35 0.57
CA ALA A 164 19.14 8.96 1.82
C ALA A 164 19.71 10.36 2.07
N SER A 165 20.90 10.66 1.54
CA SER A 165 21.60 11.93 1.76
C SER A 165 21.12 13.09 0.87
N ILE A 166 20.32 12.83 -0.16
CA ILE A 166 19.88 13.88 -1.09
C ILE A 166 19.00 14.91 -0.36
N PRO A 167 19.37 16.19 -0.31
CA PRO A 167 18.56 17.23 0.31
C PRO A 167 17.17 17.35 -0.37
N LEU A 168 16.12 17.50 0.42
CA LEU A 168 14.74 17.53 -0.08
C LEU A 168 14.50 18.54 -1.22
N PRO A 169 15.07 19.75 -1.24
CA PRO A 169 14.91 20.67 -2.38
C PRO A 169 15.47 20.11 -3.69
N LEU A 170 16.63 19.46 -3.66
CA LEU A 170 17.23 18.83 -4.83
C LEU A 170 16.43 17.60 -5.27
N LEU A 171 15.97 16.81 -4.31
CA LEU A 171 15.11 15.67 -4.59
C LEU A 171 13.81 16.09 -5.28
N LYS A 172 13.18 17.20 -4.86
CA LYS A 172 11.99 17.75 -5.51
C LYS A 172 12.24 18.15 -6.97
N LEU A 173 13.40 18.71 -7.28
CA LEU A 173 13.77 19.06 -8.65
C LEU A 173 13.93 17.82 -9.53
N ALA A 174 14.69 16.84 -9.05
CA ALA A 174 14.90 15.57 -9.76
C ALA A 174 13.57 14.82 -9.97
N HIS A 175 12.74 14.72 -8.95
CA HIS A 175 11.43 14.05 -9.04
C HIS A 175 10.50 14.75 -10.04
N LYS A 176 10.52 16.08 -10.09
CA LYS A 176 9.73 16.82 -11.08
C LYS A 176 10.18 16.47 -12.50
N GLU A 177 11.49 16.52 -12.77
CA GLU A 177 12.04 16.21 -14.10
C GLU A 177 11.67 14.78 -14.54
N ILE A 178 11.83 13.81 -13.65
CA ILE A 178 11.49 12.42 -13.95
C ILE A 178 9.97 12.26 -14.15
N THR A 179 9.15 12.91 -13.33
CA THR A 179 7.70 12.87 -13.47
C THR A 179 7.26 13.44 -14.80
N ASP A 180 7.85 14.54 -15.25
CA ASP A 180 7.54 15.13 -16.56
C ASP A 180 7.93 14.16 -17.71
N LYS A 181 9.08 13.50 -17.63
CA LYS A 181 9.48 12.46 -18.62
C LYS A 181 8.50 11.28 -18.63
N VAL A 182 8.13 10.77 -17.47
CA VAL A 182 7.21 9.63 -17.38
C VAL A 182 5.83 9.99 -17.91
N ARG A 183 5.33 11.21 -17.66
CA ARG A 183 4.08 11.71 -18.23
C ARG A 183 4.09 11.69 -19.77
N GLU A 184 5.21 12.00 -20.39
CA GLU A 184 5.33 11.91 -21.86
C GLU A 184 5.27 10.46 -22.34
N ILE A 185 5.90 9.54 -21.62
CA ILE A 185 5.85 8.10 -21.94
C ILE A 185 4.43 7.57 -21.81
N ASP A 186 3.75 7.91 -20.73
CA ASP A 186 2.42 7.43 -20.38
C ASP A 186 1.28 8.29 -20.99
N ARG A 187 1.60 9.24 -21.88
CA ARG A 187 0.61 10.15 -22.49
C ARG A 187 -0.63 9.42 -23.03
N PRO A 188 -0.53 8.32 -23.79
CA PRO A 188 -1.71 7.65 -24.31
C PRO A 188 -2.64 7.14 -23.19
N LEU A 189 -2.09 6.60 -22.11
CA LEU A 189 -2.84 6.15 -20.93
C LEU A 189 -3.52 7.34 -20.23
N LEU A 190 -2.75 8.41 -19.99
CA LEU A 190 -3.25 9.58 -19.27
C LEU A 190 -4.36 10.31 -20.04
N ASP A 191 -4.19 10.50 -21.35
CA ASP A 191 -5.20 11.09 -22.23
C ASP A 191 -6.49 10.23 -22.26
N GLY A 192 -6.35 8.89 -22.26
CA GLY A 192 -7.48 7.96 -22.18
C GLY A 192 -8.25 8.11 -20.87
N LEU A 193 -7.57 8.18 -19.75
CA LEU A 193 -8.16 8.38 -18.43
C LEU A 193 -8.88 9.73 -18.32
N GLU A 194 -8.27 10.82 -18.77
CA GLU A 194 -8.89 12.15 -18.78
C GLU A 194 -10.14 12.20 -19.66
N LYS A 195 -10.07 11.58 -20.84
CA LYS A 195 -11.21 11.45 -21.74
C LYS A 195 -12.37 10.64 -21.11
N ALA A 196 -12.05 9.64 -20.28
CA ALA A 196 -13.03 8.90 -19.50
C ALA A 196 -13.54 9.66 -18.26
N GLY A 197 -13.06 10.87 -18.02
CA GLY A 197 -13.46 11.71 -16.88
C GLY A 197 -12.69 11.46 -15.59
N PHE A 198 -11.64 10.65 -15.62
CA PHE A 198 -10.78 10.45 -14.46
C PHE A 198 -9.90 11.69 -14.20
N ARG A 199 -9.82 12.11 -12.95
CA ARG A 199 -9.06 13.29 -12.57
C ARG A 199 -7.65 12.90 -12.13
N LEU A 200 -6.65 13.43 -12.84
CA LEU A 200 -5.24 13.19 -12.56
C LEU A 200 -4.64 14.24 -11.63
N ASP A 201 -3.63 13.87 -10.85
CA ASP A 201 -2.87 14.74 -9.96
C ASP A 201 -1.43 14.26 -9.82
N PHE A 202 -0.49 15.01 -10.35
CA PHE A 202 0.94 14.67 -10.36
C PHE A 202 1.70 15.15 -9.12
N GLY A 203 1.00 15.46 -8.03
CA GLY A 203 1.59 15.86 -6.76
C GLY A 203 1.95 17.32 -6.66
N GLU A 204 2.42 17.72 -5.48
CA GLU A 204 2.86 19.08 -5.19
C GLU A 204 3.93 19.52 -6.21
N ASN A 205 3.65 20.57 -6.98
CA ASN A 205 4.53 21.09 -8.02
C ASN A 205 4.96 20.07 -9.10
N GLY A 206 4.17 19.01 -9.31
CA GLY A 206 4.49 17.98 -10.30
C GLY A 206 5.59 16.99 -9.87
N THR A 207 5.84 16.82 -8.59
CA THR A 207 6.92 15.97 -8.05
C THR A 207 6.58 14.48 -8.01
N GLY A 208 5.42 14.09 -8.51
CA GLY A 208 5.05 12.70 -8.71
C GLY A 208 4.71 11.91 -7.44
N TRP A 209 4.74 10.58 -7.59
CA TRP A 209 4.32 9.65 -6.56
C TRP A 209 5.20 9.61 -5.29
N PRO A 210 6.55 9.82 -5.34
CA PRO A 210 7.36 9.63 -4.15
C PRO A 210 7.01 10.62 -3.02
N LEU A 211 6.72 11.87 -3.37
CA LEU A 211 6.27 12.84 -2.37
C LEU A 211 4.81 12.64 -1.96
N LYS A 212 3.95 12.12 -2.84
CA LYS A 212 2.60 11.69 -2.43
C LYS A 212 2.67 10.56 -1.41
N TYR A 213 3.52 9.57 -1.63
CA TYR A 213 3.78 8.50 -0.65
C TYR A 213 4.29 9.06 0.67
N ARG A 214 5.34 9.89 0.62
CA ARG A 214 5.95 10.47 1.83
C ARG A 214 4.97 11.31 2.65
N ASN A 215 4.10 12.08 2.00
CA ASN A 215 3.20 13.03 2.66
C ASN A 215 1.87 12.41 3.09
N ARG A 216 1.38 11.38 2.38
CA ARG A 216 0.02 10.84 2.55
C ARG A 216 -0.04 9.31 2.65
N GLY A 217 1.04 8.60 2.35
CA GLY A 217 1.03 7.15 2.20
C GLY A 217 0.18 6.64 1.02
N GLY A 218 -0.19 7.52 0.06
CA GLY A 218 -1.06 7.13 -1.04
C GLY A 218 -1.40 8.28 -1.99
N GLY A 219 -2.46 8.13 -2.78
CA GLY A 219 -2.87 9.11 -3.81
C GLY A 219 -2.23 8.86 -5.16
N TYR A 220 -1.75 7.65 -5.39
CA TYR A 220 -1.18 7.18 -6.65
C TYR A 220 -1.55 5.71 -6.88
N TYR A 221 -1.42 5.29 -8.12
CA TYR A 221 -1.51 3.89 -8.54
C TYR A 221 -0.45 3.58 -9.60
N PHE A 222 0.26 2.49 -9.41
CA PHE A 222 1.12 1.91 -10.44
C PHE A 222 0.30 0.99 -11.31
N ASN A 223 0.00 1.44 -12.52
CA ASN A 223 -0.85 0.70 -13.43
C ASN A 223 -0.18 -0.62 -13.87
N VAL A 224 -0.91 -1.70 -13.65
CA VAL A 224 -0.58 -3.06 -14.09
C VAL A 224 -1.74 -3.67 -14.90
N GLY A 225 -2.61 -2.81 -15.48
CA GLY A 225 -3.69 -3.20 -16.37
C GLY A 225 -5.09 -2.66 -16.00
N CYS A 226 -5.32 -2.24 -14.75
CA CYS A 226 -6.66 -1.77 -14.34
C CYS A 226 -7.11 -0.46 -15.02
N SER A 227 -6.16 0.34 -15.50
CA SER A 227 -6.44 1.65 -16.12
C SER A 227 -6.49 1.61 -17.66
N GLU A 228 -6.48 0.43 -18.26
CA GLU A 228 -6.52 0.19 -19.72
C GLU A 228 -7.93 0.01 -20.27
#